data_f600344898c99acc243371b558d7ab55
#
_entry.id   f600344898c99acc243371b558d7ab55
#
_cell.length_a   1.000
_cell.length_b   1.000
_cell.length_c   1.000
_cell.angle_alpha   90.00
_cell.angle_beta   90.00
_cell.angle_gamma   90.00
#
_symmetry.space_group_name_H-M   'P 1'
#
loop_
_entity.id
_entity.type
_entity.pdbx_description
1 polymer ?
#
loop_
_entity_poly.entity_id
_entity_poly.type
_entity_poly.pdbx_seq_one_letter_code
_entity_poly.pdbx_strand_id
1 'polypeptide(L)'
;MASALEDWLREASTALGYTPADGAVLGEDAAGVLLDLTRDVAHGVARPAGPLSTFVLGLALGSSAGGIDDLRRLARRLTDLADGWAADPSPS
;
A
#
# COMPACT_ATOMS: atom_id res chain seq x y z
N MET A 1 5.15 8.38 20.55
CA MET A 1 4.19 7.48 21.22
C MET A 1 3.70 6.44 20.22
N ALA A 2 3.84 5.18 20.54
CA ALA A 2 3.39 4.11 19.66
C ALA A 2 1.86 4.11 19.61
N SER A 3 1.30 4.03 18.40
CA SER A 3 -0.12 3.95 18.22
C SER A 3 -0.58 2.49 18.27
N ALA A 4 -1.88 2.28 18.44
CA ALA A 4 -2.43 0.93 18.38
C ALA A 4 -2.16 0.29 17.02
N LEU A 5 -2.15 1.10 15.96
CA LEU A 5 -1.85 0.60 14.63
C LEU A 5 -0.40 0.13 14.53
N GLU A 6 0.54 0.90 15.06
CA GLU A 6 1.93 0.49 15.05
C GLU A 6 2.15 -0.79 15.84
N ASP A 7 1.50 -0.90 16.99
CA ASP A 7 1.59 -2.10 17.81
C ASP A 7 1.04 -3.31 17.06
N TRP A 8 -0.10 -3.14 16.41
CA TRP A 8 -0.69 -4.20 15.60
C TRP A 8 0.25 -4.65 14.48
N LEU A 9 0.83 -3.69 13.75
CA LEU A 9 1.70 -4.02 12.63
C LEU A 9 2.95 -4.76 13.10
N ARG A 10 3.47 -4.41 14.27
CA ARG A 10 4.62 -5.09 14.83
C ARG A 10 4.26 -6.53 15.20
N GLU A 11 3.11 -6.72 15.85
CA GLU A 11 2.64 -8.05 16.20
C GLU A 11 2.38 -8.90 14.95
N ALA A 12 1.76 -8.30 13.95
CA ALA A 12 1.46 -9.00 12.71
C ALA A 12 2.74 -9.43 12.00
N SER A 13 3.75 -8.55 11.96
CA SER A 13 5.03 -8.87 11.35
C SER A 13 5.72 -10.02 12.07
N THR A 14 5.68 -9.99 13.40
CA THR A 14 6.26 -11.07 14.19
C THR A 14 5.54 -12.38 13.93
N ALA A 15 4.21 -12.34 13.87
CA ALA A 15 3.43 -13.54 13.62
C ALA A 15 3.73 -14.16 12.26
N LEU A 16 4.09 -13.32 11.28
CA LEU A 16 4.41 -13.78 9.93
C LEU A 16 5.90 -14.08 9.73
N GLY A 17 6.70 -13.91 10.79
CA GLY A 17 8.12 -14.18 10.70
C GLY A 17 8.90 -13.13 9.92
N TYR A 18 8.34 -11.94 9.75
CA TYR A 18 8.99 -10.87 9.00
C TYR A 18 9.64 -9.88 9.95
N THR A 19 10.94 -9.69 9.80
CA THR A 19 11.69 -8.73 10.60
C THR A 19 12.45 -7.82 9.66
N PRO A 20 12.07 -6.55 9.53
CA PRO A 20 12.82 -5.63 8.67
C PRO A 20 14.20 -5.35 9.23
N ALA A 21 15.15 -5.11 8.31
CA ALA A 21 16.55 -4.96 8.68
C ALA A 21 16.80 -3.78 9.61
N ASP A 22 16.00 -2.73 9.51
CA ASP A 22 16.17 -1.52 10.33
C ASP A 22 15.29 -1.53 11.59
N GLY A 23 14.59 -2.63 11.84
CA GLY A 23 13.73 -2.74 13.01
C GLY A 23 12.38 -2.06 12.88
N ALA A 24 12.17 -1.32 11.81
CA ALA A 24 10.89 -0.64 11.57
C ALA A 24 10.00 -1.53 10.70
N VAL A 25 8.73 -1.65 11.07
CA VAL A 25 7.78 -2.44 10.29
C VAL A 25 7.29 -1.62 9.11
N LEU A 26 6.64 -0.50 9.41
CA LEU A 26 6.22 0.47 8.43
C LEU A 26 6.43 1.85 9.04
N GLY A 27 7.20 2.68 8.36
CA GLY A 27 7.34 4.07 8.78
C GLY A 27 6.07 4.85 8.55
N GLU A 28 5.95 6.02 9.17
CA GLU A 28 4.78 6.87 8.99
C GLU A 28 4.55 7.24 7.52
N ASP A 29 5.65 7.51 6.80
CA ASP A 29 5.54 7.87 5.39
C ASP A 29 4.97 6.73 4.56
N ALA A 30 5.44 5.51 4.80
CA ALA A 30 4.94 4.35 4.06
C ALA A 30 3.47 4.08 4.39
N ALA A 31 3.11 4.17 5.66
CA ALA A 31 1.72 3.96 6.06
C ALA A 31 0.81 5.00 5.41
N GLY A 32 1.22 6.26 5.38
CA GLY A 32 0.45 7.32 4.74
C GLY A 32 0.24 7.06 3.25
N VAL A 33 1.30 6.66 2.56
CA VAL A 33 1.22 6.34 1.13
C VAL A 33 0.23 5.21 0.88
N LEU A 34 0.29 4.15 1.68
CA LEU A 34 -0.58 3.00 1.51
C LEU A 34 -2.04 3.32 1.83
N LEU A 35 -2.29 4.10 2.88
CA LEU A 35 -3.65 4.48 3.24
C LEU A 35 -4.27 5.40 2.20
N ASP A 36 -3.49 6.34 1.66
CA ASP A 36 -3.96 7.21 0.60
C ASP A 36 -4.26 6.42 -0.67
N LEU A 37 -3.38 5.49 -1.02
CA LEU A 37 -3.60 4.62 -2.18
C LEU A 37 -4.88 3.81 -2.01
N THR A 38 -5.06 3.21 -0.83
CA THR A 38 -6.25 2.41 -0.55
C THR A 38 -7.52 3.22 -0.78
N ARG A 39 -7.54 4.46 -0.27
CA ARG A 39 -8.69 5.35 -0.46
C ARG A 39 -8.90 5.68 -1.93
N ASP A 40 -7.84 6.04 -2.63
CA ASP A 40 -7.95 6.47 -4.02
C ASP A 40 -8.45 5.34 -4.91
N VAL A 41 -7.94 4.12 -4.72
CA VAL A 41 -8.36 2.97 -5.51
C VAL A 41 -9.79 2.56 -5.15
N ALA A 42 -10.14 2.62 -3.87
CA ALA A 42 -11.49 2.28 -3.44
C ALA A 42 -12.52 3.22 -4.08
N HIS A 43 -12.19 4.49 -4.22
CA HIS A 43 -13.08 5.47 -4.83
C HIS A 43 -13.06 5.40 -6.35
N GLY A 44 -11.90 5.17 -6.95
CA GLY A 44 -11.76 5.18 -8.40
C GLY A 44 -12.17 3.88 -9.09
N VAL A 45 -12.06 2.77 -8.40
CA VAL A 45 -12.34 1.46 -8.99
C VAL A 45 -13.49 0.77 -8.27
N ALA A 46 -13.24 0.32 -7.06
CA ALA A 46 -14.24 -0.34 -6.22
C ALA A 46 -13.67 -0.48 -4.82
N ARG A 47 -14.54 -0.52 -3.82
CA ARG A 47 -14.10 -0.58 -2.43
C ARG A 47 -13.15 -1.76 -2.16
N PRO A 48 -13.47 -2.99 -2.59
CA PRO A 48 -12.56 -4.12 -2.34
C PRO A 48 -11.22 -4.01 -3.06
N ALA A 49 -11.13 -3.19 -4.10
CA ALA A 49 -9.89 -3.05 -4.83
C ALA A 49 -8.80 -2.34 -4.02
N GLY A 50 -9.20 -1.54 -3.01
CA GLY A 50 -8.24 -0.85 -2.17
C GLY A 50 -7.24 -1.79 -1.52
N PRO A 51 -7.69 -2.67 -0.59
CA PRO A 51 -6.77 -3.59 0.07
C PRO A 51 -6.12 -4.59 -0.88
N LEU A 52 -6.81 -5.00 -1.92
CA LEU A 52 -6.23 -5.94 -2.87
C LEU A 52 -5.11 -5.30 -3.68
N SER A 53 -5.25 -4.02 -4.01
CA SER A 53 -4.19 -3.28 -4.72
C SER A 53 -2.96 -3.10 -3.85
N THR A 54 -3.13 -2.84 -2.56
CA THR A 54 -1.98 -2.71 -1.66
C THR A 54 -1.26 -4.05 -1.52
N PHE A 55 -1.97 -5.16 -1.57
CA PHE A 55 -1.34 -6.47 -1.56
C PHE A 55 -0.49 -6.68 -2.81
N VAL A 56 -1.04 -6.35 -3.99
CA VAL A 56 -0.30 -6.45 -5.24
C VAL A 56 0.94 -5.56 -5.22
N LEU A 57 0.78 -4.34 -4.70
CA LEU A 57 1.90 -3.42 -4.54
C LEU A 57 2.99 -4.04 -3.66
N GLY A 58 2.59 -4.66 -2.56
CA GLY A 58 3.54 -5.31 -1.66
C GLY A 58 4.30 -6.44 -2.34
N LEU A 59 3.62 -7.21 -3.17
CA LEU A 59 4.28 -8.28 -3.93
C LEU A 59 5.32 -7.69 -4.89
N ALA A 60 4.95 -6.64 -5.61
CA ALA A 60 5.86 -6.01 -6.55
C ALA A 60 7.07 -5.40 -5.85
N LEU A 61 6.83 -4.72 -4.74
CA LEU A 61 7.90 -4.09 -3.98
C LEU A 61 8.83 -5.13 -3.38
N GLY A 62 8.28 -6.20 -2.85
CA GLY A 62 9.06 -7.28 -2.27
C GLY A 62 9.96 -7.95 -3.29
N SER A 63 9.52 -8.02 -4.54
CA SER A 63 10.31 -8.60 -5.62
C SER A 63 11.47 -7.72 -6.04
N SER A 64 11.36 -6.40 -5.82
CA SER A 64 12.37 -5.45 -6.27
C SER A 64 13.38 -5.07 -5.19
N ALA A 65 13.14 -5.48 -3.96
CA ALA A 65 13.97 -5.09 -2.82
C ALA A 65 14.08 -3.57 -2.68
N GLY A 66 13.06 -2.84 -3.11
CA GLY A 66 13.07 -1.38 -3.10
C GLY A 66 12.71 -0.81 -1.74
N GLY A 67 13.00 0.49 -1.57
CA GLY A 67 12.68 1.23 -0.36
C GLY A 67 11.49 2.14 -0.54
N ILE A 68 11.45 3.19 0.28
CA ILE A 68 10.31 4.12 0.29
C ILE A 68 10.10 4.83 -1.05
N ASP A 69 11.17 5.12 -1.76
CA ASP A 69 11.05 5.79 -3.05
C ASP A 69 10.39 4.88 -4.08
N ASP A 70 10.73 3.61 -4.07
CA ASP A 70 10.06 2.64 -4.94
C ASP A 70 8.60 2.46 -4.56
N LEU A 71 8.32 2.43 -3.26
CA LEU A 71 6.95 2.35 -2.79
C LEU A 71 6.12 3.52 -3.32
N ARG A 72 6.65 4.73 -3.21
CA ARG A 72 5.95 5.92 -3.69
C ARG A 72 5.74 5.88 -5.20
N ARG A 73 6.74 5.42 -5.93
CA ARG A 73 6.66 5.34 -7.38
C ARG A 73 5.59 4.34 -7.83
N LEU A 74 5.58 3.18 -7.20
CA LEU A 74 4.60 2.14 -7.53
C LEU A 74 3.20 2.56 -7.12
N ALA A 75 3.06 3.19 -5.96
CA ALA A 75 1.77 3.68 -5.50
C ALA A 75 1.22 4.74 -6.46
N ARG A 76 2.08 5.65 -6.95
CA ARG A 76 1.65 6.66 -7.89
C ARG A 76 1.15 6.04 -9.19
N ARG A 77 1.80 4.99 -9.65
CA ARG A 77 1.34 4.28 -10.85
C ARG A 77 -0.07 3.72 -10.67
N LEU A 78 -0.34 3.17 -9.49
CA LEU A 78 -1.67 2.62 -9.21
C LEU A 78 -2.71 3.72 -9.07
N THR A 79 -2.35 4.83 -8.45
CA THR A 79 -3.25 5.97 -8.33
C THR A 79 -3.60 6.52 -9.72
N ASP A 80 -2.60 6.68 -10.57
CA ASP A 80 -2.82 7.16 -11.94
C ASP A 80 -3.70 6.21 -12.72
N LEU A 81 -3.48 4.91 -12.56
CA LEU A 81 -4.32 3.92 -13.22
C LEU A 81 -5.76 3.99 -12.72
N ALA A 82 -5.95 4.14 -11.42
CA ALA A 82 -7.29 4.25 -10.85
C ALA A 82 -8.00 5.51 -11.31
N ASP A 83 -7.27 6.62 -11.43
CA ASP A 83 -7.84 7.87 -11.93
C ASP A 83 -8.30 7.73 -13.37
N GLY A 84 -7.50 7.08 -14.20
CA GLY A 84 -7.87 6.80 -15.57
C GLY A 84 -9.02 5.81 -15.69
N TRP A 85 -9.09 4.88 -14.75
CA TRP A 85 -10.18 3.90 -14.70
C TRP A 85 -11.50 4.59 -14.47
N ALA A 86 -11.53 5.51 -13.50
CA ALA A 86 -12.74 6.26 -13.19
C ALA A 86 -13.16 7.17 -14.34
N ALA A 87 -12.20 7.69 -15.08
CA ALA A 87 -12.46 8.60 -16.19
C ALA A 87 -12.91 7.87 -17.45
N ASP A 88 -12.69 6.57 -17.53
CA ASP A 88 -13.09 5.79 -18.71
C ASP A 88 -14.53 5.32 -18.53
N PRO A 89 -15.50 5.96 -19.22
CA PRO A 89 -16.89 5.55 -19.10
C PRO A 89 -17.04 4.22 -19.80
N SER A 90 -16.83 3.16 -19.07
CA SER A 90 -16.99 1.84 -19.65
C SER A 90 -18.38 1.68 -20.22
N PRO A 91 -18.52 1.41 -21.51
CA PRO A 91 -19.80 1.17 -22.13
C PRO A 91 -20.21 -0.25 -21.82
N SER A 92 -20.65 -0.46 -20.68
CA SER A 92 -21.04 -1.82 -20.32
C SER A 92 -22.45 -2.16 -20.80
#